data_fe3a035b08e2ffc87b7231eadfaca7ae
#
_entry.id   fe3a035b08e2ffc87b7231eadfaca7ae
#
_cell.length_a   1.000
_cell.length_b   1.000
_cell.length_c   1.000
_cell.angle_alpha   90.00
_cell.angle_beta   90.00
_cell.angle_gamma   90.00
#
_symmetry.space_group_name_H-M   'P 1'
#
loop_
_entity.id
_entity.type
_entity.pdbx_description
1 polymer ?
#
loop_
_entity_poly.entity_id
_entity_poly.type
_entity_poly.pdbx_seq_one_letter_code
_entity_poly.pdbx_strand_id
1 'polypeptide(L)'
;SSAMASAPAPATVARASCSDRSAGRPWVMPAAVSASIMWKLRNTAYHEGGHALVAAAMNDTDPVTKVTILPRGRALGYTAVMPTEDRYSMSRNQLLDQMAYAMGGRTAEEVVFHDPTTGASNDIEKATNIARQMVLDYGFSDKLGAIKWSDDEQSDLGSLNHKYSARTAEIIDEEVLKLVETAHTEAWNVINENREILDELVRQLLVKETLNEKELAEIFANVKKAPKREVWLSDSKRPDSDIPPVPIPESLKKSAGLTN
;
A
#
# COMPACT_ATOMS: atom_id res chain seq x y z
N SER A 1 -28.96 -24.39 41.58
CA SER A 1 -29.61 -24.28 40.25
C SER A 1 -29.12 -23.04 39.55
N SER A 2 -28.13 -23.22 38.71
CA SER A 2 -27.57 -22.14 37.89
C SER A 2 -27.98 -22.41 36.45
N ALA A 3 -28.81 -21.55 35.88
CA ALA A 3 -29.23 -21.62 34.49
C ALA A 3 -28.17 -20.98 33.64
N MET A 4 -27.48 -21.79 32.83
CA MET A 4 -26.61 -21.31 31.74
C MET A 4 -27.50 -20.83 30.60
N ALA A 5 -27.44 -19.53 30.32
CA ALA A 5 -28.01 -18.95 29.10
C ALA A 5 -27.12 -19.30 27.90
N SER A 6 -27.68 -20.01 26.93
CA SER A 6 -27.03 -20.36 25.68
C SER A 6 -26.88 -19.12 24.79
N ALA A 7 -25.67 -18.91 24.28
CA ALA A 7 -25.38 -17.85 23.27
C ALA A 7 -26.12 -18.14 21.95
N PRO A 8 -26.63 -17.13 21.25
CA PRO A 8 -27.27 -17.33 19.95
C PRO A 8 -26.25 -17.71 18.88
N ALA A 9 -26.64 -18.66 18.01
CA ALA A 9 -25.85 -19.11 16.87
C ALA A 9 -25.57 -17.95 15.86
N PRO A 10 -24.46 -18.00 15.14
CA PRO A 10 -24.14 -16.96 14.16
C PRO A 10 -25.15 -16.99 13.01
N ALA A 11 -25.70 -15.82 12.68
CA ALA A 11 -26.61 -15.64 11.56
C ALA A 11 -25.95 -16.09 10.24
N THR A 12 -26.52 -17.10 9.62
CA THR A 12 -26.15 -17.60 8.30
C THR A 12 -26.46 -16.50 7.29
N VAL A 13 -25.41 -15.91 6.68
CA VAL A 13 -25.56 -14.99 5.55
C VAL A 13 -26.12 -15.79 4.37
N ALA A 14 -27.39 -15.60 4.06
CA ALA A 14 -28.04 -16.19 2.92
C ALA A 14 -27.32 -15.73 1.64
N ARG A 15 -26.66 -16.65 0.94
CA ARG A 15 -26.15 -16.44 -0.42
C ARG A 15 -27.34 -16.25 -1.34
N ALA A 16 -27.58 -15.00 -1.75
CA ALA A 16 -28.47 -14.75 -2.88
C ALA A 16 -27.83 -15.34 -4.14
N SER A 17 -28.47 -16.36 -4.69
CA SER A 17 -28.04 -17.01 -5.93
C SER A 17 -28.18 -16.04 -7.11
N CYS A 18 -27.11 -15.86 -7.85
CA CYS A 18 -27.01 -15.02 -9.04
C CYS A 18 -27.62 -15.75 -10.26
N SER A 19 -28.93 -15.98 -10.28
CA SER A 19 -29.61 -16.72 -11.34
C SER A 19 -30.85 -16.06 -11.94
N ASP A 20 -30.98 -14.72 -11.89
CA ASP A 20 -32.07 -14.03 -12.58
C ASP A 20 -31.58 -12.79 -13.36
N ARG A 21 -30.88 -13.04 -14.48
CA ARG A 21 -30.41 -11.99 -15.42
C ARG A 21 -31.29 -11.85 -16.67
N SER A 22 -32.59 -12.15 -16.61
CA SER A 22 -33.44 -12.14 -17.80
C SER A 22 -34.49 -11.03 -17.88
N ALA A 23 -34.43 -9.99 -17.08
CA ALA A 23 -35.27 -8.84 -17.29
C ALA A 23 -34.49 -7.57 -16.93
N GLY A 24 -34.26 -6.68 -17.91
CA GLY A 24 -33.55 -5.41 -17.78
C GLY A 24 -34.15 -4.41 -16.77
N ARG A 25 -34.34 -4.83 -15.55
CA ARG A 25 -34.69 -3.98 -14.41
C ARG A 25 -33.41 -3.48 -13.76
N PRO A 26 -33.28 -2.18 -13.46
CA PRO A 26 -32.19 -1.69 -12.65
C PRO A 26 -32.19 -2.47 -11.32
N TRP A 27 -31.02 -2.92 -10.91
CA TRP A 27 -30.81 -3.63 -9.64
C TRP A 27 -31.28 -2.75 -8.50
N VAL A 28 -32.48 -2.98 -7.98
CA VAL A 28 -32.99 -2.30 -6.80
C VAL A 28 -32.46 -3.07 -5.60
N MET A 29 -31.50 -2.50 -4.89
CA MET A 29 -31.06 -3.05 -3.61
C MET A 29 -32.29 -3.27 -2.71
N PRO A 30 -32.42 -4.46 -2.09
CA PRO A 30 -33.47 -4.68 -1.10
C PRO A 30 -33.43 -3.59 -0.04
N ALA A 31 -34.56 -3.02 0.32
CA ALA A 31 -34.70 -1.92 1.29
C ALA A 31 -34.14 -2.21 2.71
N ALA A 32 -33.62 -3.42 2.95
CA ALA A 32 -33.06 -3.89 4.21
C ALA A 32 -31.56 -4.16 4.17
N VAL A 33 -30.79 -3.49 3.29
CA VAL A 33 -29.32 -3.47 3.48
C VAL A 33 -29.04 -2.64 4.72
N SER A 34 -28.68 -3.30 5.83
CA SER A 34 -28.48 -2.60 7.12
C SER A 34 -27.44 -1.48 6.95
N ALA A 35 -27.60 -0.38 7.68
CA ALA A 35 -26.66 0.74 7.68
C ALA A 35 -25.20 0.27 7.87
N SER A 36 -24.98 -0.85 8.58
CA SER A 36 -23.67 -1.47 8.80
C SER A 36 -23.05 -2.04 7.51
N ILE A 37 -23.86 -2.58 6.58
CA ILE A 37 -23.34 -3.10 5.29
C ILE A 37 -22.93 -1.93 4.40
N MET A 38 -23.75 -0.88 4.34
CA MET A 38 -23.43 0.32 3.57
C MET A 38 -22.16 1.01 4.08
N TRP A 39 -22.00 1.06 5.42
CA TRP A 39 -20.80 1.59 6.02
C TRP A 39 -19.56 0.75 5.63
N LYS A 40 -19.65 -0.58 5.72
CA LYS A 40 -18.55 -1.49 5.33
C LYS A 40 -18.15 -1.32 3.86
N LEU A 41 -19.11 -1.29 2.95
CA LEU A 41 -18.82 -1.08 1.52
C LEU A 41 -18.12 0.24 1.27
N ARG A 42 -18.59 1.32 1.90
CA ARG A 42 -17.97 2.64 1.78
C ARG A 42 -16.59 2.67 2.39
N ASN A 43 -16.40 2.07 3.56
CA ASN A 43 -15.08 1.95 4.20
C ASN A 43 -14.10 1.18 3.30
N THR A 44 -14.51 0.03 2.77
CA THR A 44 -13.70 -0.75 1.82
C THR A 44 -13.35 0.07 0.57
N ALA A 45 -14.30 0.84 0.02
CA ALA A 45 -14.05 1.66 -1.16
C ALA A 45 -13.01 2.77 -0.90
N TYR A 46 -13.03 3.40 0.27
CA TYR A 46 -12.02 4.37 0.66
C TYR A 46 -10.68 3.71 0.95
N HIS A 47 -10.65 2.55 1.58
CA HIS A 47 -9.45 1.78 1.84
C HIS A 47 -8.73 1.41 0.53
N GLU A 48 -9.41 0.73 -0.37
CA GLU A 48 -8.85 0.34 -1.68
C GLU A 48 -8.54 1.55 -2.56
N GLY A 49 -9.40 2.57 -2.50
CA GLY A 49 -9.17 3.86 -3.16
C GLY A 49 -7.93 4.57 -2.64
N GLY A 50 -7.66 4.48 -1.34
CA GLY A 50 -6.45 5.02 -0.70
C GLY A 50 -5.18 4.39 -1.24
N HIS A 51 -5.13 3.05 -1.30
CA HIS A 51 -4.03 2.33 -1.93
C HIS A 51 -3.83 2.77 -3.39
N ALA A 52 -4.90 2.77 -4.18
CA ALA A 52 -4.84 3.11 -5.59
C ALA A 52 -4.37 4.55 -5.83
N LEU A 53 -4.88 5.51 -5.06
CA LEU A 53 -4.50 6.91 -5.18
C LEU A 53 -3.03 7.14 -4.80
N VAL A 54 -2.56 6.53 -3.69
CA VAL A 54 -1.16 6.65 -3.28
C VAL A 54 -0.25 6.03 -4.34
N ALA A 55 -0.56 4.83 -4.86
CA ALA A 55 0.20 4.24 -5.96
C ALA A 55 0.23 5.17 -7.20
N ALA A 56 -0.92 5.76 -7.57
CA ALA A 56 -0.99 6.68 -8.71
C ALA A 56 -0.21 7.97 -8.49
N ALA A 57 -0.05 8.44 -7.25
CA ALA A 57 0.64 9.69 -6.92
C ALA A 57 2.14 9.54 -6.71
N MET A 58 2.63 8.39 -6.25
CA MET A 58 4.07 8.12 -6.06
C MET A 58 4.82 8.07 -7.39
N ASN A 59 6.15 8.22 -7.33
CA ASN A 59 6.98 8.38 -8.53
C ASN A 59 7.53 7.06 -9.06
N ASP A 60 7.76 6.07 -8.17
CA ASP A 60 8.47 4.82 -8.48
C ASP A 60 7.59 3.58 -8.23
N THR A 61 6.26 3.74 -8.15
CA THR A 61 5.28 2.66 -8.07
C THR A 61 4.89 2.13 -9.44
N ASP A 62 4.47 0.87 -9.47
CA ASP A 62 3.87 0.26 -10.67
C ASP A 62 2.45 0.81 -10.92
N PRO A 63 1.97 0.75 -12.17
CA PRO A 63 0.64 1.24 -12.50
C PRO A 63 -0.47 0.41 -11.83
N VAL A 64 -1.53 1.12 -11.42
CA VAL A 64 -2.74 0.48 -10.89
C VAL A 64 -3.57 -0.02 -12.06
N THR A 65 -3.76 -1.33 -12.15
CA THR A 65 -4.50 -1.95 -13.25
C THR A 65 -5.95 -2.27 -12.92
N LYS A 66 -6.26 -2.39 -11.64
CA LYS A 66 -7.61 -2.73 -11.18
C LYS A 66 -7.84 -2.34 -9.73
N VAL A 67 -9.03 -1.86 -9.42
CA VAL A 67 -9.53 -1.68 -8.05
C VAL A 67 -10.91 -2.31 -7.93
N THR A 68 -11.17 -3.05 -6.86
CA THR A 68 -12.47 -3.69 -6.64
C THR A 68 -12.83 -3.74 -5.16
N ILE A 69 -14.12 -3.56 -4.88
CA ILE A 69 -14.71 -3.72 -3.54
C ILE A 69 -15.46 -5.05 -3.39
N LEU A 70 -15.34 -5.93 -4.39
CA LEU A 70 -15.91 -7.28 -4.30
C LEU A 70 -15.02 -8.17 -3.44
N PRO A 71 -15.58 -8.83 -2.42
CA PRO A 71 -14.82 -9.71 -1.55
C PRO A 71 -14.18 -10.87 -2.32
N ARG A 72 -12.90 -11.13 -2.01
CA ARG A 72 -12.16 -12.28 -2.56
C ARG A 72 -11.43 -13.04 -1.45
N GLY A 73 -11.92 -14.21 -1.12
CA GLY A 73 -11.38 -14.97 0.02
C GLY A 73 -11.63 -14.26 1.35
N ARG A 74 -10.56 -13.86 2.04
CA ARG A 74 -10.63 -13.11 3.30
C ARG A 74 -10.58 -11.59 3.10
N ALA A 75 -10.17 -11.13 1.92
CA ALA A 75 -10.10 -9.71 1.60
C ALA A 75 -11.50 -9.17 1.27
N LEU A 76 -11.83 -7.99 1.78
CA LEU A 76 -13.10 -7.30 1.54
C LEU A 76 -13.11 -6.57 0.19
N GLY A 77 -11.93 -6.23 -0.33
CA GLY A 77 -11.67 -5.66 -1.64
C GLY A 77 -10.25 -5.97 -2.06
N TYR A 78 -9.78 -5.40 -3.16
CA TYR A 78 -8.38 -5.51 -3.54
C TYR A 78 -7.98 -4.50 -4.62
N THR A 79 -6.76 -3.96 -4.49
CA THR A 79 -6.12 -3.08 -5.45
C THR A 79 -4.97 -3.84 -6.12
N ALA A 80 -5.01 -3.94 -7.46
CA ALA A 80 -3.96 -4.58 -8.24
C ALA A 80 -2.98 -3.55 -8.78
N VAL A 81 -1.74 -3.68 -8.37
CA VAL A 81 -0.58 -2.98 -8.92
C VAL A 81 0.25 -4.05 -9.64
N MET A 82 0.49 -3.88 -10.94
CA MET A 82 1.21 -4.88 -11.71
C MET A 82 2.55 -4.33 -12.19
N PRO A 83 3.66 -5.03 -11.91
CA PRO A 83 4.96 -4.69 -12.46
C PRO A 83 4.90 -4.66 -13.99
N THR A 84 5.47 -3.61 -14.57
CA THR A 84 5.61 -3.47 -16.04
C THR A 84 6.80 -4.25 -16.58
N GLU A 85 7.75 -4.59 -15.70
CA GLU A 85 8.99 -5.29 -16.07
C GLU A 85 9.39 -6.27 -14.96
N ASP A 86 10.14 -7.32 -15.32
CA ASP A 86 10.76 -8.22 -14.35
C ASP A 86 11.86 -7.47 -13.58
N ARG A 87 11.73 -7.43 -12.26
CA ARG A 87 12.67 -6.70 -11.38
C ARG A 87 13.59 -7.66 -10.65
N TYR A 88 14.88 -7.54 -10.92
CA TYR A 88 15.93 -8.26 -10.17
C TYR A 88 16.40 -7.51 -8.93
N SER A 89 16.13 -6.21 -8.84
CA SER A 89 16.51 -5.35 -7.71
C SER A 89 15.51 -4.20 -7.56
N MET A 90 15.44 -3.64 -6.36
CA MET A 90 14.62 -2.48 -6.07
C MET A 90 15.48 -1.36 -5.49
N SER A 91 15.24 -0.14 -5.92
CA SER A 91 15.88 1.03 -5.35
C SER A 91 15.28 1.36 -3.97
N ARG A 92 16.02 2.16 -3.19
CA ARG A 92 15.52 2.67 -1.89
C ARG A 92 14.20 3.44 -2.06
N ASN A 93 14.09 4.26 -3.11
CA ASN A 93 12.87 5.04 -3.35
C ASN A 93 11.68 4.15 -3.72
N GLN A 94 11.88 3.09 -4.49
CA GLN A 94 10.83 2.11 -4.79
C GLN A 94 10.31 1.41 -3.52
N LEU A 95 11.20 1.06 -2.58
CA LEU A 95 10.78 0.48 -1.30
C LEU A 95 10.00 1.47 -0.43
N LEU A 96 10.41 2.74 -0.41
CA LEU A 96 9.67 3.79 0.30
C LEU A 96 8.28 4.01 -0.32
N ASP A 97 8.19 4.02 -1.66
CA ASP A 97 6.91 4.14 -2.35
C ASP A 97 5.99 2.94 -2.08
N GLN A 98 6.55 1.72 -2.01
CA GLN A 98 5.78 0.54 -1.61
C GLN A 98 5.25 0.63 -0.18
N MET A 99 6.03 1.19 0.74
CA MET A 99 5.58 1.41 2.11
C MET A 99 4.45 2.44 2.16
N ALA A 100 4.60 3.57 1.44
CA ALA A 100 3.55 4.59 1.35
C ALA A 100 2.28 4.02 0.72
N TYR A 101 2.40 3.23 -0.35
CA TYR A 101 1.29 2.48 -0.95
C TYR A 101 0.59 1.56 0.08
N ALA A 102 1.35 0.78 0.83
CA ALA A 102 0.80 -0.10 1.85
C ALA A 102 0.04 0.68 2.94
N MET A 103 0.53 1.87 3.34
CA MET A 103 -0.15 2.72 4.31
C MET A 103 -1.40 3.42 3.75
N GLY A 104 -1.57 3.49 2.43
CA GLY A 104 -2.64 4.24 1.75
C GLY A 104 -4.05 3.91 2.22
N GLY A 105 -4.37 2.62 2.37
CA GLY A 105 -5.71 2.17 2.81
C GLY A 105 -6.05 2.65 4.21
N ARG A 106 -5.16 2.39 5.18
CA ARG A 106 -5.31 2.86 6.56
C ARG A 106 -5.42 4.39 6.63
N THR A 107 -4.54 5.08 5.93
CA THR A 107 -4.53 6.55 5.92
C THR A 107 -5.83 7.13 5.35
N ALA A 108 -6.41 6.51 4.32
CA ALA A 108 -7.71 6.93 3.79
C ALA A 108 -8.82 6.78 4.84
N GLU A 109 -8.82 5.68 5.61
CA GLU A 109 -9.76 5.49 6.72
C GLU A 109 -9.60 6.59 7.80
N GLU A 110 -8.36 6.91 8.17
CA GLU A 110 -8.07 7.95 9.17
C GLU A 110 -8.51 9.35 8.71
N VAL A 111 -8.18 9.72 7.48
CA VAL A 111 -8.52 11.05 6.93
C VAL A 111 -10.03 11.22 6.74
N VAL A 112 -10.73 10.16 6.37
CA VAL A 112 -12.15 10.24 5.97
C VAL A 112 -13.09 9.98 7.12
N PHE A 113 -12.80 8.97 7.93
CA PHE A 113 -13.70 8.51 8.99
C PHE A 113 -13.20 8.86 10.39
N HIS A 114 -11.92 9.23 10.54
CA HIS A 114 -11.24 9.47 11.83
C HIS A 114 -11.30 8.27 12.79
N ASP A 115 -11.55 7.07 12.23
CA ASP A 115 -11.73 5.82 12.97
C ASP A 115 -11.24 4.64 12.10
N PRO A 116 -9.91 4.40 12.06
CA PRO A 116 -9.33 3.33 11.25
C PRO A 116 -9.71 1.96 11.77
N THR A 117 -9.87 1.00 10.86
CA THR A 117 -10.27 -0.36 11.20
C THR A 117 -9.08 -1.31 11.30
N THR A 118 -9.33 -2.50 11.87
CA THR A 118 -8.34 -3.59 11.90
C THR A 118 -8.07 -4.21 10.52
N GLY A 119 -8.81 -3.80 9.49
CA GLY A 119 -8.65 -4.30 8.11
C GLY A 119 -7.25 -4.04 7.55
N ALA A 120 -6.62 -2.93 7.97
CA ALA A 120 -5.27 -2.55 7.56
C ALA A 120 -4.12 -3.33 8.24
N SER A 121 -4.40 -4.34 9.08
CA SER A 121 -3.33 -5.04 9.83
C SER A 121 -2.25 -5.66 8.93
N ASN A 122 -2.65 -6.27 7.82
CA ASN A 122 -1.72 -6.87 6.85
C ASN A 122 -0.88 -5.81 6.11
N ASP A 123 -1.43 -4.62 5.89
CA ASP A 123 -0.72 -3.53 5.20
C ASP A 123 0.31 -2.89 6.12
N ILE A 124 -0.01 -2.74 7.41
CA ILE A 124 0.94 -2.34 8.46
C ILE A 124 2.07 -3.37 8.57
N GLU A 125 1.74 -4.66 8.56
CA GLU A 125 2.75 -5.74 8.58
C GLU A 125 3.69 -5.65 7.38
N LYS A 126 3.17 -5.48 6.17
CA LYS A 126 3.97 -5.31 4.95
C LYS A 126 4.90 -4.10 5.05
N ALA A 127 4.38 -2.93 5.42
CA ALA A 127 5.18 -1.72 5.57
C ALA A 127 6.30 -1.91 6.61
N THR A 128 5.98 -2.52 7.75
CA THR A 128 6.96 -2.80 8.82
C THR A 128 8.03 -3.78 8.36
N ASN A 129 7.66 -4.84 7.62
CA ASN A 129 8.62 -5.81 7.09
C ASN A 129 9.56 -5.19 6.07
N ILE A 130 9.06 -4.34 5.17
CA ILE A 130 9.90 -3.58 4.23
C ILE A 130 10.87 -2.67 4.99
N ALA A 131 10.39 -1.91 5.98
CA ALA A 131 11.24 -1.05 6.80
C ALA A 131 12.35 -1.84 7.51
N ARG A 132 12.03 -3.00 8.08
CA ARG A 132 13.01 -3.91 8.71
C ARG A 132 14.05 -4.39 7.70
N GLN A 133 13.65 -4.83 6.52
CA GLN A 133 14.57 -5.25 5.46
C GLN A 133 15.48 -4.10 5.01
N MET A 134 14.95 -2.89 4.87
CA MET A 134 15.73 -1.71 4.51
C MET A 134 16.84 -1.43 5.51
N VAL A 135 16.55 -1.57 6.80
CA VAL A 135 17.51 -1.30 7.89
C VAL A 135 18.47 -2.48 8.11
N LEU A 136 17.95 -3.70 8.18
CA LEU A 136 18.71 -4.88 8.60
C LEU A 136 19.47 -5.56 7.46
N ASP A 137 18.88 -5.61 6.25
CA ASP A 137 19.44 -6.36 5.12
C ASP A 137 20.14 -5.49 4.09
N TYR A 138 19.58 -4.30 3.81
CA TYR A 138 20.04 -3.46 2.70
C TYR A 138 20.94 -2.30 3.13
N GLY A 139 21.09 -2.06 4.44
CA GLY A 139 21.94 -0.99 4.97
C GLY A 139 21.44 0.41 4.58
N PHE A 140 20.11 0.61 4.47
CA PHE A 140 19.48 1.89 4.12
C PHE A 140 19.17 2.75 5.35
N SER A 141 20.11 2.80 6.31
CA SER A 141 20.05 3.64 7.51
C SER A 141 21.30 4.53 7.60
N ASP A 142 21.07 5.81 7.87
CA ASP A 142 22.15 6.79 8.06
C ASP A 142 22.92 6.54 9.37
N LYS A 143 22.26 5.98 10.39
CA LYS A 143 22.85 5.74 11.71
C LYS A 143 23.60 4.40 11.79
N LEU A 144 23.16 3.38 11.05
CA LEU A 144 23.69 2.03 11.11
C LEU A 144 24.70 1.73 9.99
N GLY A 145 24.71 2.54 8.94
CA GLY A 145 25.61 2.39 7.79
C GLY A 145 25.25 1.19 6.90
N ALA A 146 26.12 0.94 5.91
CA ALA A 146 25.96 -0.14 4.94
C ALA A 146 26.42 -1.49 5.53
N ILE A 147 25.76 -1.97 6.56
CA ILE A 147 26.04 -3.21 7.27
C ILE A 147 24.80 -4.10 7.26
N LYS A 148 24.97 -5.40 7.03
CA LYS A 148 23.90 -6.39 7.19
C LYS A 148 23.82 -6.80 8.66
N TRP A 149 22.70 -6.47 9.29
CA TRP A 149 22.44 -6.75 10.71
C TRP A 149 21.53 -7.96 10.92
N SER A 150 20.88 -8.48 9.89
CA SER A 150 20.05 -9.68 9.99
C SER A 150 20.90 -10.92 10.23
N ASP A 151 20.33 -11.89 10.93
CA ASP A 151 20.92 -13.21 11.07
C ASP A 151 20.69 -14.03 9.80
N ASP A 152 21.68 -14.83 9.38
CA ASP A 152 21.46 -15.85 8.36
C ASP A 152 20.56 -16.94 8.96
N GLU A 153 19.46 -17.28 8.27
CA GLU A 153 18.46 -18.26 8.71
C GLU A 153 19.03 -19.66 9.01
N GLN A 154 20.31 -19.91 8.71
CA GLN A 154 21.01 -21.19 8.91
C GLN A 154 21.81 -21.29 10.21
N SER A 155 21.78 -20.29 11.10
CA SER A 155 22.38 -20.46 12.41
C SER A 155 21.47 -21.30 13.30
N ASP A 156 21.67 -22.62 13.24
CA ASP A 156 21.04 -23.65 14.06
C ASP A 156 21.00 -23.26 15.54
N LEU A 157 19.88 -23.63 16.18
CA LEU A 157 19.68 -23.69 17.62
C LEU A 157 19.56 -22.36 18.37
N GLY A 158 18.34 -21.84 18.43
CA GLY A 158 17.81 -21.24 19.66
C GLY A 158 18.62 -20.12 20.33
N SER A 159 19.50 -19.43 19.60
CA SER A 159 20.24 -18.31 20.15
C SER A 159 19.33 -17.09 20.26
N LEU A 160 18.82 -16.84 21.45
CA LEU A 160 18.20 -15.59 21.89
C LEU A 160 19.20 -14.40 21.88
N ASN A 161 20.43 -14.63 21.45
CA ASN A 161 21.46 -13.61 21.38
C ASN A 161 21.48 -12.96 20.00
N HIS A 162 20.83 -11.82 19.87
CA HIS A 162 21.08 -10.92 18.75
C HIS A 162 22.58 -10.64 18.64
N LYS A 163 23.13 -10.68 17.41
CA LYS A 163 24.56 -10.42 17.13
C LYS A 163 24.96 -8.95 17.38
N TYR A 164 24.04 -8.11 17.80
CA TYR A 164 24.27 -6.68 18.04
C TYR A 164 23.92 -6.28 19.48
N SER A 165 24.52 -5.20 19.93
CA SER A 165 24.32 -4.66 21.26
C SER A 165 22.90 -4.10 21.48
N ALA A 166 22.49 -3.95 22.74
CA ALA A 166 21.21 -3.31 23.09
C ALA A 166 21.07 -1.90 22.48
N ARG A 167 22.19 -1.13 22.44
CA ARG A 167 22.21 0.19 21.78
C ARG A 167 21.94 0.09 20.27
N THR A 168 22.48 -0.90 19.60
CA THR A 168 22.22 -1.13 18.17
C THR A 168 20.76 -1.52 17.93
N ALA A 169 20.18 -2.36 18.82
CA ALA A 169 18.77 -2.72 18.79
C ALA A 169 17.87 -1.48 18.90
N GLU A 170 18.15 -0.58 19.84
CA GLU A 170 17.43 0.67 20.02
C GLU A 170 17.46 1.54 18.74
N ILE A 171 18.64 1.66 18.11
CA ILE A 171 18.78 2.43 16.86
C ILE A 171 18.01 1.75 15.73
N ILE A 172 18.00 0.41 15.63
CA ILE A 172 17.20 -0.33 14.64
C ILE A 172 15.71 0.01 14.81
N ASP A 173 15.20 -0.05 16.03
CA ASP A 173 13.80 0.25 16.32
C ASP A 173 13.45 1.71 15.95
N GLU A 174 14.32 2.67 16.28
CA GLU A 174 14.14 4.07 15.88
C GLU A 174 14.11 4.27 14.36
N GLU A 175 15.05 3.64 13.62
CA GLU A 175 15.12 3.77 12.16
C GLU A 175 13.93 3.10 11.47
N VAL A 176 13.47 1.94 11.96
CA VAL A 176 12.27 1.27 11.44
C VAL A 176 11.03 2.14 11.69
N LEU A 177 10.86 2.66 12.90
CA LEU A 177 9.76 3.56 13.24
C LEU A 177 9.76 4.80 12.33
N LYS A 178 10.92 5.44 12.17
CA LYS A 178 11.09 6.63 11.30
C LYS A 178 10.67 6.35 9.86
N LEU A 179 11.04 5.19 9.30
CA LEU A 179 10.66 4.82 7.93
C LEU A 179 9.15 4.62 7.79
N VAL A 180 8.52 3.90 8.73
CA VAL A 180 7.06 3.67 8.72
C VAL A 180 6.29 4.99 8.87
N GLU A 181 6.70 5.86 9.81
CA GLU A 181 6.07 7.18 10.02
C GLU A 181 6.24 8.10 8.81
N THR A 182 7.40 8.04 8.14
CA THR A 182 7.64 8.78 6.89
C THR A 182 6.68 8.32 5.82
N ALA A 183 6.54 7.01 5.61
CA ALA A 183 5.63 6.44 4.61
C ALA A 183 4.16 6.78 4.91
N HIS A 184 3.76 6.75 6.19
CA HIS A 184 2.43 7.15 6.63
C HIS A 184 2.17 8.64 6.35
N THR A 185 3.14 9.51 6.65
CA THR A 185 3.05 10.96 6.37
C THR A 185 2.97 11.25 4.88
N GLU A 186 3.75 10.55 4.04
CA GLU A 186 3.68 10.68 2.58
C GLU A 186 2.29 10.29 2.05
N ALA A 187 1.75 9.15 2.50
CA ALA A 187 0.40 8.72 2.16
C ALA A 187 -0.66 9.74 2.61
N TRP A 188 -0.50 10.30 3.82
CA TRP A 188 -1.38 11.33 4.37
C TRP A 188 -1.41 12.59 3.50
N ASN A 189 -0.24 13.08 3.09
CA ASN A 189 -0.12 14.27 2.24
C ASN A 189 -0.77 14.03 0.87
N VAL A 190 -0.47 12.89 0.24
CA VAL A 190 -1.05 12.50 -1.05
C VAL A 190 -2.58 12.47 -0.99
N ILE A 191 -3.14 11.83 0.03
CA ILE A 191 -4.60 11.69 0.18
C ILE A 191 -5.26 13.05 0.39
N ASN A 192 -4.69 13.91 1.24
CA ASN A 192 -5.25 15.25 1.47
C ASN A 192 -5.16 16.15 0.23
N GLU A 193 -4.05 16.13 -0.48
CA GLU A 193 -3.85 16.94 -1.69
C GLU A 193 -4.72 16.48 -2.87
N ASN A 194 -5.14 15.22 -2.88
CA ASN A 194 -5.94 14.61 -3.95
C ASN A 194 -7.31 14.11 -3.45
N ARG A 195 -7.84 14.70 -2.40
CA ARG A 195 -9.07 14.24 -1.75
C ARG A 195 -10.26 14.16 -2.70
N GLU A 196 -10.43 15.14 -3.59
CA GLU A 196 -11.53 15.16 -4.57
C GLU A 196 -11.44 13.99 -5.55
N ILE A 197 -10.22 13.60 -5.94
CA ILE A 197 -9.98 12.45 -6.83
C ILE A 197 -10.31 11.14 -6.09
N LEU A 198 -9.93 11.03 -4.81
CA LEU A 198 -10.30 9.89 -3.98
C LEU A 198 -11.83 9.75 -3.87
N ASP A 199 -12.52 10.85 -3.62
CA ASP A 199 -13.99 10.86 -3.50
C ASP A 199 -14.67 10.49 -4.82
N GLU A 200 -14.13 10.90 -5.98
CA GLU A 200 -14.61 10.48 -7.30
C GLU A 200 -14.39 8.98 -7.55
N LEU A 201 -13.18 8.49 -7.25
CA LEU A 201 -12.86 7.06 -7.34
C LEU A 201 -13.86 6.22 -6.52
N VAL A 202 -14.11 6.63 -5.27
CA VAL A 202 -15.05 5.95 -4.37
C VAL A 202 -16.49 6.00 -4.91
N ARG A 203 -16.95 7.14 -5.45
CA ARG A 203 -18.28 7.24 -6.07
C ARG A 203 -18.43 6.22 -7.20
N GLN A 204 -17.42 6.08 -8.05
CA GLN A 204 -17.46 5.11 -9.14
C GLN A 204 -17.37 3.66 -8.65
N LEU A 205 -16.54 3.38 -7.65
CA LEU A 205 -16.46 2.05 -7.04
C LEU A 205 -17.77 1.61 -6.39
N LEU A 206 -18.48 2.50 -5.71
CA LEU A 206 -19.79 2.19 -5.10
C LEU A 206 -20.88 1.88 -6.14
N VAL A 207 -20.74 2.35 -7.38
CA VAL A 207 -21.70 2.10 -8.47
C VAL A 207 -21.30 0.89 -9.31
N LYS A 208 -20.00 0.78 -9.66
CA LYS A 208 -19.48 -0.24 -10.61
C LYS A 208 -18.89 -1.46 -9.91
N GLU A 209 -18.61 -1.37 -8.61
CA GLU A 209 -17.96 -2.38 -7.76
C GLU A 209 -16.51 -2.73 -8.18
N THR A 210 -16.16 -2.49 -9.44
CA THR A 210 -14.83 -2.74 -10.01
C THR A 210 -14.52 -1.70 -11.07
N LEU A 211 -13.29 -1.17 -11.02
CA LEU A 211 -12.74 -0.28 -12.04
C LEU A 211 -11.52 -0.92 -12.70
N ASN A 212 -11.45 -0.78 -14.01
CA ASN A 212 -10.34 -1.28 -14.82
C ASN A 212 -9.31 -0.17 -15.09
N GLU A 213 -8.19 -0.53 -15.71
CA GLU A 213 -7.06 0.36 -16.00
C GLU A 213 -7.47 1.63 -16.76
N LYS A 214 -8.36 1.53 -17.76
CA LYS A 214 -8.80 2.69 -18.55
C LYS A 214 -9.60 3.68 -17.71
N GLU A 215 -10.53 3.18 -16.92
CA GLU A 215 -11.36 4.00 -16.03
C GLU A 215 -10.50 4.68 -14.95
N LEU A 216 -9.50 3.93 -14.42
CA LEU A 216 -8.55 4.45 -13.44
C LEU A 216 -7.66 5.54 -14.05
N ALA A 217 -7.18 5.36 -15.29
CA ALA A 217 -6.38 6.36 -16.00
C ALA A 217 -7.14 7.68 -16.19
N GLU A 218 -8.44 7.62 -16.49
CA GLU A 218 -9.30 8.81 -16.59
C GLU A 218 -9.45 9.52 -15.23
N ILE A 219 -9.70 8.77 -14.15
CA ILE A 219 -9.86 9.31 -12.80
C ILE A 219 -8.55 9.94 -12.31
N PHE A 220 -7.42 9.29 -12.58
CA PHE A 220 -6.10 9.73 -12.11
C PHE A 220 -5.42 10.75 -13.04
N ALA A 221 -6.03 11.18 -14.13
CA ALA A 221 -5.44 12.11 -15.10
C ALA A 221 -4.92 13.42 -14.47
N ASN A 222 -5.55 13.88 -13.39
CA ASN A 222 -5.21 15.12 -12.71
C ASN A 222 -4.60 14.89 -11.31
N VAL A 223 -4.10 13.70 -11.01
CA VAL A 223 -3.45 13.40 -9.72
C VAL A 223 -2.21 14.27 -9.55
N LYS A 224 -2.14 14.98 -8.43
CA LYS A 224 -0.93 15.66 -8.02
C LYS A 224 0.08 14.63 -7.52
N LYS A 225 1.20 14.55 -8.22
CA LYS A 225 2.30 13.65 -7.87
C LYS A 225 2.97 14.09 -6.57
N ALA A 226 3.42 13.11 -5.79
CA ALA A 226 4.27 13.35 -4.64
C ALA A 226 5.57 14.05 -5.06
N PRO A 227 6.13 14.95 -4.24
CA PRO A 227 7.41 15.57 -4.53
C PRO A 227 8.50 14.52 -4.65
N LYS A 228 9.48 14.79 -5.52
CA LYS A 228 10.67 13.95 -5.59
C LYS A 228 11.44 14.05 -4.27
N ARG A 229 11.89 12.90 -3.76
CA ARG A 229 12.71 12.85 -2.55
C ARG A 229 14.08 13.46 -2.80
N GLU A 230 14.65 14.03 -1.75
CA GLU A 230 16.04 14.49 -1.76
C GLU A 230 17.02 13.34 -1.98
N VAL A 231 18.20 13.68 -2.50
CA VAL A 231 19.30 12.72 -2.71
C VAL A 231 19.71 12.13 -1.35
N TRP A 232 19.72 10.81 -1.27
CA TRP A 232 20.17 10.09 -0.08
C TRP A 232 21.61 9.63 -0.25
N LEU A 233 22.51 10.12 0.59
CA LEU A 233 23.94 9.85 0.53
C LEU A 233 24.44 8.85 1.59
N SER A 234 23.54 8.24 2.36
CA SER A 234 23.84 7.34 3.49
C SER A 234 24.70 7.93 4.64
N ASP A 235 25.23 9.12 4.48
CA ASP A 235 25.92 9.92 5.49
C ASP A 235 25.98 11.37 4.97
N SER A 236 25.47 12.30 5.75
CA SER A 236 25.42 13.73 5.39
C SER A 236 26.79 14.39 5.20
N LYS A 237 27.86 13.73 5.66
CA LYS A 237 29.24 14.20 5.47
C LYS A 237 29.85 13.79 4.14
N ARG A 238 29.20 12.93 3.36
CA ARG A 238 29.69 12.51 2.06
C ARG A 238 29.36 13.57 1.02
N PRO A 239 30.34 13.97 0.20
CA PRO A 239 30.06 14.91 -0.87
C PRO A 239 29.20 14.24 -1.95
N ASP A 240 28.25 14.99 -2.47
CA ASP A 240 27.55 14.59 -3.70
C ASP A 240 28.49 14.72 -4.92
N SER A 241 28.18 13.98 -5.96
CA SER A 241 28.93 14.03 -7.21
C SER A 241 28.18 14.86 -8.26
N ASP A 242 28.79 15.94 -8.71
CA ASP A 242 28.25 16.78 -9.77
C ASP A 242 28.42 16.16 -11.18
N ILE A 243 29.12 15.01 -11.25
CA ILE A 243 29.37 14.32 -12.53
C ILE A 243 28.17 13.41 -12.85
N PRO A 244 27.43 13.66 -13.94
CA PRO A 244 26.31 12.82 -14.33
C PRO A 244 26.77 11.43 -14.74
N PRO A 245 25.91 10.41 -14.62
CA PRO A 245 26.20 9.06 -15.11
C PRO A 245 26.49 9.07 -16.62
N VAL A 246 27.27 8.10 -17.08
CA VAL A 246 27.56 7.92 -18.49
C VAL A 246 26.26 7.78 -19.29
N PRO A 247 26.06 8.54 -20.37
CA PRO A 247 24.82 8.48 -21.14
C PRO A 247 24.66 7.09 -21.80
N ILE A 248 23.40 6.62 -21.83
CA ILE A 248 23.07 5.37 -22.52
C ILE A 248 23.33 5.54 -24.02
N PRO A 249 24.10 4.63 -24.66
CA PRO A 249 24.34 4.69 -26.11
C PRO A 249 23.04 4.69 -26.92
N GLU A 250 22.99 5.46 -27.98
CA GLU A 250 21.83 5.58 -28.87
C GLU A 250 21.39 4.23 -29.48
N SER A 251 22.36 3.33 -29.69
CA SER A 251 22.07 1.97 -30.15
C SER A 251 21.18 1.19 -29.19
N LEU A 252 21.42 1.36 -27.88
CA LEU A 252 20.62 0.69 -26.84
C LEU A 252 19.25 1.37 -26.65
N LYS A 253 19.16 2.69 -26.76
CA LYS A 253 17.88 3.40 -26.72
C LYS A 253 16.96 2.95 -27.85
N LYS A 254 17.50 2.82 -29.08
CA LYS A 254 16.73 2.33 -30.23
C LYS A 254 16.26 0.90 -30.09
N SER A 255 17.10 0.00 -29.55
CA SER A 255 16.71 -1.39 -29.31
C SER A 255 15.64 -1.56 -28.22
N ALA A 256 15.57 -0.62 -27.26
CA ALA A 256 14.59 -0.58 -26.21
C ALA A 256 13.30 0.19 -26.57
N GLY A 257 13.19 0.71 -27.81
CA GLY A 257 12.04 1.52 -28.24
C GLY A 257 11.94 2.91 -27.59
N LEU A 258 13.01 3.35 -26.91
CA LEU A 258 13.11 4.66 -26.24
C LEU A 258 13.64 5.70 -27.25
N THR A 259 12.88 5.99 -28.27
CA THR A 259 13.14 7.14 -29.15
C THR A 259 12.35 8.34 -28.63
N ASN A 260 13.08 9.49 -28.45
CA ASN A 260 12.47 10.78 -28.09
C ASN A 260 11.33 11.15 -29.02
#